data_0ef2f850a248ad453ac2df67df0a6c67
#
_entry.id   0ef2f850a248ad453ac2df67df0a6c67
#
_cell.length_a   1.000
_cell.length_b   1.000
_cell.length_c   1.000
_cell.angle_alpha   90.00
_cell.angle_beta   90.00
_cell.angle_gamma   90.00
#
_symmetry.space_group_name_H-M   'P 1'
#
loop_
_entity.id
_entity.type
_entity.pdbx_description
1 polymer ?
#
loop_
_entity_poly.entity_id
_entity_poly.type
_entity_poly.pdbx_seq_one_letter_code
_entity_poly.pdbx_strand_id
1 'polypeptide(L)'
;MKKLLSISSFATLALLWCCGGKDNPEPATSQAPADITIGHESLDVPQEGGTFTLTVTAPSRPSLSGLPEWITYKDGTYKDYKITYDLTISVNESADERSATLIVSAGTLGKTVTVKQAGFVKPSLNIDATLINAQASREAGNVYSFLRENAGVRVLSGVQSGDTANNNDRSEALYSLTGKHPALVSYDFIFLQYSPTPESWSWKVDYGDISAAREQWQKNGLVSYMWHWNVPTSQEAWEKGKAGDFEGYGFYSDKTGFSIVNALTSGTWENDFLLQDIEKVAGYLKLLQEEGIPVLWRPLHEAAGNYNVYGTNGAWFWWGRGGADPCKQLWKLLRDKLEGEYGLNNLIWVWTLDATRGAESEYASWYPGNDLVDIVGVDIYENDTEAKSRQYTAAVDLSGGHKMVTISECGNIPDPAKFLPAGQTWSWFLPWNLDASEYTCNTDNYWKQLMSSSLVYTRESMPSLK
;
A
#
# COMPACT_ATOMS: atom_id res chain seq x y z
N MET A 1 44.36 21.68 -22.21
CA MET A 1 45.51 21.52 -23.15
C MET A 1 45.40 20.17 -23.83
N LYS A 2 45.48 20.25 -25.19
CA LYS A 2 45.73 19.17 -26.18
C LYS A 2 44.61 18.14 -26.35
N LYS A 3 43.76 18.24 -27.40
CA LYS A 3 43.88 18.07 -28.86
C LYS A 3 43.94 16.57 -29.21
N LEU A 4 42.87 16.06 -29.83
CA LEU A 4 42.61 15.84 -31.26
C LEU A 4 43.43 14.74 -31.91
N LEU A 5 42.78 13.78 -32.56
CA LEU A 5 42.96 13.64 -34.02
C LEU A 5 41.98 12.59 -34.62
N SER A 6 41.25 13.03 -35.61
CA SER A 6 40.49 12.27 -36.58
C SER A 6 41.42 11.73 -37.69
N ILE A 7 41.07 10.60 -38.29
CA ILE A 7 41.56 10.25 -39.62
C ILE A 7 40.39 9.70 -40.44
N SER A 8 40.03 10.47 -41.46
CA SER A 8 39.23 10.08 -42.61
C SER A 8 40.16 9.45 -43.65
N SER A 9 39.73 8.41 -44.33
CA SER A 9 40.35 8.00 -45.60
C SER A 9 39.27 7.86 -46.67
N PHE A 10 39.35 8.74 -47.65
CA PHE A 10 38.72 8.64 -48.97
C PHE A 10 39.45 7.59 -49.81
N ALA A 11 38.72 6.74 -50.50
CA ALA A 11 39.20 6.06 -51.67
C ALA A 11 38.17 6.14 -52.76
N THR A 12 38.54 6.91 -53.75
CA THR A 12 37.87 7.09 -55.06
C THR A 12 38.30 5.93 -55.96
N LEU A 13 37.38 5.23 -56.60
CA LEU A 13 37.70 4.55 -57.84
C LEU A 13 36.51 4.42 -58.81
N ALA A 14 36.73 5.00 -59.90
CA ALA A 14 36.36 4.86 -61.30
C ALA A 14 35.10 4.04 -61.69
N LEU A 15 34.31 4.78 -62.50
CA LEU A 15 33.25 4.30 -63.36
C LEU A 15 33.77 3.34 -64.43
N LEU A 16 33.09 2.18 -64.56
CA LEU A 16 32.96 1.45 -65.80
C LEU A 16 31.49 1.27 -66.16
N TRP A 17 31.08 1.87 -67.23
CA TRP A 17 29.76 1.77 -67.82
C TRP A 17 29.65 0.49 -68.61
N CYS A 18 28.74 -0.42 -68.22
CA CYS A 18 28.22 -1.45 -69.09
C CYS A 18 26.70 -1.45 -69.02
N CYS A 19 26.07 -1.22 -70.15
CA CYS A 19 24.63 -1.37 -70.34
C CYS A 19 24.24 -2.86 -70.20
N GLY A 20 23.24 -3.13 -69.39
CA GLY A 20 22.61 -4.48 -69.29
C GLY A 20 21.39 -4.42 -68.39
N GLY A 21 20.22 -4.65 -68.94
CA GLY A 21 18.96 -5.10 -68.40
C GLY A 21 18.51 -4.57 -67.03
N LYS A 22 17.47 -3.73 -67.00
CA LYS A 22 16.63 -3.51 -65.84
C LYS A 22 15.78 -4.76 -65.59
N ASP A 23 16.25 -5.61 -64.71
CA ASP A 23 15.35 -6.46 -63.89
C ASP A 23 15.32 -5.85 -62.51
N ASN A 24 14.32 -5.01 -62.25
CA ASN A 24 13.90 -4.63 -60.92
C ASN A 24 13.29 -5.90 -60.31
N PRO A 25 13.84 -6.49 -59.24
CA PRO A 25 13.12 -7.55 -58.56
C PRO A 25 11.83 -6.92 -58.04
N GLU A 26 10.68 -7.41 -58.52
CA GLU A 26 9.40 -7.13 -57.90
C GLU A 26 9.53 -7.41 -56.39
N PRO A 27 8.98 -6.55 -55.50
CA PRO A 27 8.94 -6.87 -54.09
C PRO A 27 8.20 -8.22 -53.96
N ALA A 28 8.84 -9.18 -53.37
CA ALA A 28 8.26 -10.50 -53.10
C ALA A 28 6.92 -10.27 -52.41
N THR A 29 5.83 -10.45 -53.12
CA THR A 29 4.49 -10.44 -52.53
C THR A 29 4.46 -11.63 -51.60
N SER A 30 4.43 -11.40 -50.28
CA SER A 30 4.27 -12.45 -49.30
C SER A 30 2.98 -13.19 -49.58
N GLN A 31 3.11 -14.48 -49.95
CA GLN A 31 1.94 -15.30 -50.21
C GLN A 31 1.10 -15.44 -48.94
N ALA A 32 -0.21 -15.28 -49.06
CA ALA A 32 -1.11 -15.43 -47.93
C ALA A 32 -0.96 -16.82 -47.27
N PRO A 33 -0.85 -16.91 -45.96
CA PRO A 33 -0.76 -18.22 -45.28
C PRO A 33 -2.05 -19.02 -45.54
N ALA A 34 -1.89 -20.37 -45.65
CA ALA A 34 -3.03 -21.24 -45.91
C ALA A 34 -3.85 -21.55 -44.65
N ASP A 35 -3.29 -21.34 -43.46
CA ASP A 35 -3.90 -21.63 -42.16
C ASP A 35 -3.54 -20.55 -41.13
N ILE A 36 -4.18 -20.59 -39.93
CA ILE A 36 -3.83 -19.77 -38.77
C ILE A 36 -2.60 -20.38 -38.09
N THR A 37 -1.61 -19.55 -37.82
CA THR A 37 -0.48 -19.91 -36.97
C THR A 37 -0.50 -19.00 -35.72
N ILE A 38 -0.34 -19.62 -34.56
CA ILE A 38 -0.34 -18.96 -33.25
C ILE A 38 1.02 -19.15 -32.60
N GLY A 39 1.61 -18.10 -32.03
CA GLY A 39 2.93 -18.16 -31.41
C GLY A 39 3.00 -19.10 -30.19
N HIS A 40 1.90 -19.24 -29.47
CA HIS A 40 1.76 -20.12 -28.31
C HIS A 40 0.36 -20.71 -28.27
N GLU A 41 0.23 -22.04 -28.30
CA GLU A 41 -1.08 -22.72 -28.17
C GLU A 41 -1.51 -22.88 -26.71
N SER A 42 -0.57 -22.64 -25.75
CA SER A 42 -0.82 -22.60 -24.31
C SER A 42 -0.05 -21.44 -23.69
N LEU A 43 -0.68 -20.75 -22.73
CA LEU A 43 -0.09 -19.74 -21.87
C LEU A 43 -0.22 -20.20 -20.43
N ASP A 44 0.88 -20.46 -19.76
CA ASP A 44 0.95 -20.66 -18.32
C ASP A 44 1.19 -19.30 -17.67
N VAL A 45 0.22 -18.85 -16.85
CA VAL A 45 0.16 -17.53 -16.26
C VAL A 45 0.35 -17.66 -14.75
N PRO A 46 1.23 -16.87 -14.13
CA PRO A 46 1.36 -16.87 -12.70
C PRO A 46 0.08 -16.32 -12.03
N GLN A 47 -0.06 -16.57 -10.74
CA GLN A 47 -1.22 -16.16 -9.94
C GLN A 47 -1.50 -14.65 -10.06
N GLU A 48 -0.46 -13.82 -10.10
CA GLU A 48 -0.52 -12.36 -10.18
C GLU A 48 -1.11 -11.84 -11.48
N GLY A 49 -1.22 -12.69 -12.50
CA GLY A 49 -1.66 -12.27 -13.82
C GLY A 49 -0.58 -11.50 -14.59
N GLY A 50 -1.01 -10.48 -15.35
CA GLY A 50 -0.11 -9.64 -16.11
C GLY A 50 -0.53 -9.45 -17.56
N THR A 51 0.36 -8.86 -18.37
CA THR A 51 0.14 -8.64 -19.82
C THR A 51 0.97 -9.63 -20.64
N PHE A 52 0.32 -10.34 -21.55
CA PHE A 52 0.90 -11.37 -22.41
C PHE A 52 0.58 -11.09 -23.88
N THR A 53 1.57 -11.07 -24.74
CA THR A 53 1.37 -10.82 -26.18
C THR A 53 1.16 -12.12 -26.94
N LEU A 54 -0.03 -12.30 -27.53
CA LEU A 54 -0.36 -13.38 -28.43
C LEU A 54 -0.15 -12.92 -29.88
N THR A 55 0.81 -13.54 -30.59
CA THR A 55 1.04 -13.27 -31.99
C THR A 55 0.29 -14.27 -32.87
N VAL A 56 -0.47 -13.75 -33.84
CA VAL A 56 -1.25 -14.56 -34.78
C VAL A 56 -0.89 -14.19 -36.21
N THR A 57 -0.66 -15.23 -37.05
CA THR A 57 -0.53 -15.09 -38.50
C THR A 57 -1.74 -15.81 -39.14
N ALA A 58 -2.46 -15.12 -40.06
CA ALA A 58 -3.67 -15.66 -40.65
C ALA A 58 -3.92 -15.07 -42.07
N PRO A 59 -4.64 -15.77 -42.96
CA PRO A 59 -4.89 -15.26 -44.34
C PRO A 59 -5.77 -14.01 -44.41
N SER A 60 -6.56 -13.76 -43.37
CA SER A 60 -7.38 -12.54 -43.21
C SER A 60 -7.31 -12.07 -41.74
N ARG A 61 -7.73 -10.84 -41.45
CA ARG A 61 -7.71 -10.31 -40.09
C ARG A 61 -8.47 -11.26 -39.16
N PRO A 62 -7.79 -11.87 -38.16
CA PRO A 62 -8.47 -12.75 -37.22
C PRO A 62 -9.23 -11.98 -36.15
N SER A 63 -10.19 -12.66 -35.50
CA SER A 63 -10.88 -12.22 -34.28
C SER A 63 -10.57 -13.15 -33.13
N LEU A 64 -10.62 -12.63 -31.92
CA LEU A 64 -10.42 -13.36 -30.67
C LEU A 64 -11.76 -13.43 -29.92
N SER A 65 -12.13 -14.61 -29.42
CA SER A 65 -13.37 -14.85 -28.68
C SER A 65 -13.15 -15.91 -27.59
N GLY A 66 -14.18 -16.17 -26.77
CA GLY A 66 -14.10 -17.14 -25.66
C GLY A 66 -13.39 -16.58 -24.42
N LEU A 67 -13.26 -15.26 -24.31
CA LEU A 67 -12.65 -14.63 -23.16
C LEU A 67 -13.60 -14.63 -21.95
N PRO A 68 -13.17 -15.15 -20.79
CA PRO A 68 -13.85 -14.94 -19.52
C PRO A 68 -13.63 -13.50 -19.03
N GLU A 69 -14.37 -13.06 -18.02
CA GLU A 69 -14.29 -11.71 -17.44
C GLU A 69 -12.88 -11.35 -16.92
N TRP A 70 -12.09 -12.33 -16.54
CA TRP A 70 -10.73 -12.15 -16.02
C TRP A 70 -9.65 -12.00 -17.11
N ILE A 71 -10.01 -12.06 -18.40
CA ILE A 71 -9.11 -11.81 -19.55
C ILE A 71 -9.70 -10.70 -20.41
N THR A 72 -8.98 -9.61 -20.52
CA THR A 72 -9.25 -8.54 -21.50
C THR A 72 -8.13 -8.48 -22.53
N TYR A 73 -8.34 -7.80 -23.66
CA TYR A 73 -7.27 -7.64 -24.64
C TYR A 73 -7.34 -6.32 -25.37
N LYS A 74 -6.19 -5.94 -25.92
CA LYS A 74 -6.04 -4.86 -26.89
C LYS A 74 -5.45 -5.44 -28.17
N ASP A 75 -6.09 -5.21 -29.31
CA ASP A 75 -5.57 -5.66 -30.59
C ASP A 75 -4.62 -4.65 -31.23
N GLY A 76 -3.55 -5.18 -31.84
CA GLY A 76 -2.62 -4.43 -32.65
C GLY A 76 -3.12 -4.21 -34.09
N THR A 77 -2.25 -3.68 -34.93
CA THR A 77 -2.52 -3.50 -36.35
C THR A 77 -2.30 -4.81 -37.11
N TYR A 78 -3.31 -5.23 -37.90
CA TYR A 78 -3.14 -6.34 -38.83
C TYR A 78 -2.39 -5.87 -40.08
N LYS A 79 -1.19 -6.39 -40.27
CA LYS A 79 -0.31 -6.05 -41.41
C LYS A 79 0.52 -7.27 -41.80
N ASP A 80 0.74 -7.46 -43.11
CA ASP A 80 1.54 -8.56 -43.66
C ASP A 80 1.09 -9.93 -43.11
N TYR A 81 -0.22 -10.15 -43.06
CA TYR A 81 -0.90 -11.34 -42.52
C TYR A 81 -0.67 -11.60 -41.03
N LYS A 82 -0.17 -10.63 -40.28
CA LYS A 82 0.18 -10.76 -38.86
C LYS A 82 -0.54 -9.73 -37.99
N ILE A 83 -0.94 -10.14 -36.77
CA ILE A 83 -1.48 -9.28 -35.71
C ILE A 83 -0.95 -9.73 -34.37
N THR A 84 -0.89 -8.81 -33.40
CA THR A 84 -0.68 -9.10 -31.98
C THR A 84 -1.92 -8.76 -31.18
N TYR A 85 -2.20 -9.57 -30.15
CA TYR A 85 -3.19 -9.29 -29.12
C TYR A 85 -2.45 -9.20 -27.80
N ASP A 86 -2.52 -8.04 -27.13
CA ASP A 86 -1.99 -7.89 -25.78
C ASP A 86 -3.10 -8.26 -24.79
N LEU A 87 -2.99 -9.46 -24.24
CA LEU A 87 -3.92 -10.01 -23.25
C LEU A 87 -3.57 -9.45 -21.87
N THR A 88 -4.51 -8.84 -21.20
CA THR A 88 -4.39 -8.46 -19.79
C THR A 88 -5.17 -9.48 -18.96
N ILE A 89 -4.48 -10.19 -18.09
CA ILE A 89 -5.01 -11.25 -17.25
C ILE A 89 -4.98 -10.76 -15.80
N SER A 90 -6.15 -10.74 -15.15
CA SER A 90 -6.26 -10.28 -13.75
C SER A 90 -5.67 -11.30 -12.78
N VAL A 91 -5.41 -10.86 -11.56
CA VAL A 91 -5.01 -11.71 -10.43
C VAL A 91 -6.01 -12.85 -10.23
N ASN A 92 -5.51 -14.07 -9.94
CA ASN A 92 -6.33 -15.17 -9.47
C ASN A 92 -6.34 -15.20 -7.93
N GLU A 93 -7.41 -14.73 -7.33
CA GLU A 93 -7.57 -14.68 -5.87
C GLU A 93 -7.98 -16.03 -5.26
N SER A 94 -8.34 -17.02 -6.08
CA SER A 94 -8.69 -18.37 -5.63
C SER A 94 -7.44 -19.20 -5.35
N ALA A 95 -7.53 -20.11 -4.37
CA ALA A 95 -6.50 -21.15 -4.18
C ALA A 95 -6.43 -22.15 -5.35
N ASP A 96 -7.48 -22.23 -6.17
CA ASP A 96 -7.54 -23.15 -7.29
C ASP A 96 -7.01 -22.52 -8.59
N GLU A 97 -6.32 -23.33 -9.39
CA GLU A 97 -5.98 -22.97 -10.77
C GLU A 97 -7.26 -22.67 -11.56
N ARG A 98 -7.22 -21.67 -12.43
CA ARG A 98 -8.29 -21.41 -13.39
C ARG A 98 -7.78 -21.48 -14.83
N SER A 99 -8.66 -21.88 -15.77
CA SER A 99 -8.30 -22.00 -17.17
C SER A 99 -9.37 -21.44 -18.08
N ALA A 100 -8.95 -21.02 -19.28
CA ALA A 100 -9.84 -20.58 -20.35
C ALA A 100 -9.31 -21.09 -21.70
N THR A 101 -10.25 -21.32 -22.63
CA THR A 101 -9.92 -21.63 -24.01
C THR A 101 -10.34 -20.46 -24.90
N LEU A 102 -9.38 -19.72 -25.41
CA LEU A 102 -9.60 -18.63 -26.36
C LEU A 102 -9.69 -19.19 -27.77
N ILE A 103 -10.53 -18.64 -28.61
CA ILE A 103 -10.75 -19.05 -30.00
C ILE A 103 -10.28 -17.93 -30.91
N VAL A 104 -9.30 -18.22 -31.76
CA VAL A 104 -8.83 -17.35 -32.84
C VAL A 104 -9.50 -17.80 -34.14
N SER A 105 -10.26 -16.93 -34.81
CA SER A 105 -11.00 -17.24 -36.03
C SER A 105 -10.63 -16.30 -37.16
N ALA A 106 -10.38 -16.84 -38.39
CA ALA A 106 -10.14 -16.10 -39.61
C ALA A 106 -10.93 -16.71 -40.78
N GLY A 107 -12.08 -16.17 -41.12
CA GLY A 107 -13.04 -16.76 -42.07
C GLY A 107 -13.57 -18.08 -41.54
N THR A 108 -13.33 -19.18 -42.27
CA THR A 108 -13.71 -20.56 -41.87
C THR A 108 -12.66 -21.28 -41.04
N LEU A 109 -11.47 -20.65 -40.86
CA LEU A 109 -10.36 -21.23 -40.09
C LEU A 109 -10.54 -20.88 -38.62
N GLY A 110 -10.15 -21.84 -37.73
CA GLY A 110 -10.18 -21.67 -36.30
C GLY A 110 -9.01 -22.38 -35.61
N LYS A 111 -8.47 -21.73 -34.58
CA LYS A 111 -7.44 -22.30 -33.67
C LYS A 111 -7.80 -21.91 -32.24
N THR A 112 -7.33 -22.70 -31.28
CA THR A 112 -7.53 -22.44 -29.86
C THR A 112 -6.23 -22.13 -29.16
N VAL A 113 -6.32 -21.28 -28.11
CA VAL A 113 -5.22 -21.01 -27.16
C VAL A 113 -5.77 -21.32 -25.76
N THR A 114 -5.07 -22.20 -25.04
CA THR A 114 -5.42 -22.50 -23.66
C THR A 114 -4.64 -21.55 -22.75
N VAL A 115 -5.35 -20.81 -21.90
CA VAL A 115 -4.75 -20.00 -20.83
C VAL A 115 -4.98 -20.74 -19.52
N LYS A 116 -3.90 -21.03 -18.78
CA LYS A 116 -3.94 -21.62 -17.44
C LYS A 116 -3.29 -20.65 -16.48
N GLN A 117 -4.00 -20.30 -15.42
CA GLN A 117 -3.47 -19.42 -14.40
C GLN A 117 -3.42 -20.13 -13.07
N ALA A 118 -2.25 -20.12 -12.44
CA ALA A 118 -2.03 -20.69 -11.11
C ALA A 118 -2.98 -20.08 -10.08
N GLY A 119 -3.35 -20.88 -9.08
CA GLY A 119 -4.07 -20.42 -7.90
C GLY A 119 -3.17 -19.72 -6.90
N PHE A 120 -3.77 -19.00 -5.95
CA PHE A 120 -3.07 -18.38 -4.84
C PHE A 120 -2.43 -19.44 -3.93
N VAL A 121 -1.12 -19.34 -3.75
CA VAL A 121 -0.39 -20.17 -2.79
C VAL A 121 -0.22 -19.38 -1.50
N LYS A 122 -0.92 -19.80 -0.44
CA LYS A 122 -0.83 -19.17 0.86
C LYS A 122 0.62 -19.20 1.36
N PRO A 123 1.23 -18.04 1.69
CA PRO A 123 2.56 -18.02 2.28
C PRO A 123 2.57 -18.68 3.66
N SER A 124 3.71 -19.26 4.04
CA SER A 124 3.88 -19.88 5.35
C SER A 124 4.00 -18.80 6.42
N LEU A 125 3.26 -18.96 7.50
CA LEU A 125 3.26 -18.08 8.66
C LEU A 125 3.83 -18.79 9.89
N ASN A 126 4.77 -18.13 10.55
CA ASN A 126 5.31 -18.52 11.85
C ASN A 126 5.38 -17.26 12.74
N ILE A 127 4.21 -16.68 13.00
CA ILE A 127 4.08 -15.39 13.69
C ILE A 127 4.73 -15.47 15.07
N ASP A 128 5.59 -14.51 15.38
CA ASP A 128 6.27 -14.39 16.66
C ASP A 128 5.28 -14.43 17.83
N ALA A 129 5.67 -15.10 18.90
CA ALA A 129 4.76 -15.32 20.03
C ALA A 129 4.50 -14.07 20.87
N THR A 130 5.43 -13.11 20.85
CA THR A 130 5.44 -11.92 21.72
C THR A 130 5.80 -10.67 20.94
N LEU A 131 5.46 -9.52 21.51
CA LEU A 131 5.91 -8.21 21.05
C LEU A 131 7.44 -8.12 21.06
N ILE A 132 7.97 -7.25 20.18
CA ILE A 132 9.42 -6.93 20.11
C ILE A 132 9.91 -6.17 21.35
N ASN A 133 9.02 -5.45 22.06
CA ASN A 133 9.35 -4.85 23.35
C ASN A 133 9.18 -5.88 24.47
N ALA A 134 10.29 -6.36 24.99
CA ALA A 134 10.27 -7.33 26.12
C ALA A 134 9.67 -6.74 27.42
N GLN A 135 9.51 -5.43 27.52
CA GLN A 135 8.89 -4.73 28.63
C GLN A 135 7.48 -4.24 28.32
N ALA A 136 6.88 -4.72 27.24
CA ALA A 136 5.53 -4.33 26.86
C ALA A 136 4.54 -4.51 28.02
N SER A 137 3.57 -3.61 28.13
CA SER A 137 2.52 -3.71 29.14
C SER A 137 1.71 -4.98 28.94
N ARG A 138 1.10 -5.46 30.02
CA ARG A 138 0.21 -6.63 29.99
C ARG A 138 -0.90 -6.43 28.94
N GLU A 139 -1.48 -5.27 28.92
CA GLU A 139 -2.58 -4.91 28.02
C GLU A 139 -2.13 -4.93 26.54
N ALA A 140 -0.93 -4.42 26.23
CA ALA A 140 -0.35 -4.53 24.89
C ALA A 140 -0.09 -6.00 24.50
N GLY A 141 0.43 -6.79 25.43
CA GLY A 141 0.61 -8.25 25.25
C GLY A 141 -0.71 -8.97 25.01
N ASN A 142 -1.79 -8.60 25.74
CA ASN A 142 -3.12 -9.17 25.53
C ASN A 142 -3.69 -8.83 24.15
N VAL A 143 -3.56 -7.57 23.70
CA VAL A 143 -3.99 -7.17 22.36
C VAL A 143 -3.22 -7.94 21.29
N TYR A 144 -1.90 -8.02 21.39
CA TYR A 144 -1.06 -8.75 20.43
C TYR A 144 -1.45 -10.24 20.37
N SER A 145 -1.61 -10.89 21.51
CA SER A 145 -2.01 -12.30 21.61
C SER A 145 -3.39 -12.52 20.98
N PHE A 146 -4.35 -11.66 21.29
CA PHE A 146 -5.68 -11.71 20.70
C PHE A 146 -5.66 -11.60 19.18
N LEU A 147 -4.92 -10.62 18.63
CA LEU A 147 -4.77 -10.45 17.17
C LEU A 147 -4.15 -11.70 16.53
N ARG A 148 -3.09 -12.25 17.14
CA ARG A 148 -2.41 -13.44 16.66
C ARG A 148 -3.30 -14.69 16.67
N GLU A 149 -4.05 -14.91 17.73
CA GLU A 149 -4.95 -16.06 17.89
C GLU A 149 -6.14 -16.02 16.93
N ASN A 150 -6.54 -14.82 16.49
CA ASN A 150 -7.64 -14.62 15.57
C ASN A 150 -7.22 -14.43 14.12
N ALA A 151 -5.92 -14.45 13.83
CA ALA A 151 -5.38 -14.32 12.48
C ALA A 151 -5.92 -15.42 11.54
N GLY A 152 -6.64 -15.02 10.49
CA GLY A 152 -7.30 -15.93 9.53
C GLY A 152 -8.58 -16.58 10.04
N VAL A 153 -9.05 -16.24 11.24
CA VAL A 153 -10.34 -16.70 11.80
C VAL A 153 -11.40 -15.62 11.60
N ARG A 154 -11.09 -14.40 12.01
CA ARG A 154 -11.95 -13.22 11.88
C ARG A 154 -11.08 -11.99 11.71
N VAL A 155 -11.64 -10.96 11.08
CA VAL A 155 -11.00 -9.66 10.88
C VAL A 155 -11.66 -8.60 11.77
N LEU A 156 -10.89 -7.63 12.28
CA LEU A 156 -11.45 -6.50 13.03
C LEU A 156 -11.92 -5.40 12.09
N SER A 157 -13.10 -4.85 12.34
CA SER A 157 -13.55 -3.61 11.69
C SER A 157 -12.82 -2.41 12.26
N GLY A 158 -12.35 -1.52 11.40
CA GLY A 158 -11.69 -0.27 11.78
C GLY A 158 -12.29 0.93 11.09
N VAL A 159 -12.09 2.11 11.68
CA VAL A 159 -12.37 3.42 11.06
C VAL A 159 -11.31 4.43 11.49
N GLN A 160 -11.06 5.43 10.65
CA GLN A 160 -10.35 6.65 11.05
C GLN A 160 -11.24 7.48 11.97
N SER A 161 -10.64 8.28 12.86
CA SER A 161 -11.35 9.25 13.67
C SER A 161 -12.00 10.35 12.81
N GLY A 162 -12.81 11.20 13.41
CA GLY A 162 -13.43 12.33 12.71
C GLY A 162 -12.47 13.46 12.34
N ASP A 163 -13.02 14.59 11.89
CA ASP A 163 -12.28 15.68 11.23
C ASP A 163 -11.22 16.37 12.11
N THR A 164 -11.34 16.31 13.43
CA THR A 164 -10.29 16.82 14.34
C THR A 164 -9.19 15.80 14.62
N ALA A 165 -9.27 14.62 13.99
CA ALA A 165 -8.31 13.52 14.13
C ALA A 165 -8.14 12.96 15.57
N ASN A 166 -8.95 13.41 16.53
CA ASN A 166 -8.92 12.98 17.93
C ASN A 166 -10.33 12.89 18.55
N ASN A 167 -11.30 12.27 17.83
CA ASN A 167 -12.66 12.06 18.30
C ASN A 167 -13.24 10.73 17.81
N ASN A 168 -14.47 10.38 18.22
CA ASN A 168 -15.16 9.17 17.82
C ASN A 168 -16.29 9.42 16.80
N ASP A 169 -16.35 10.57 16.13
CA ASP A 169 -17.48 10.96 15.30
C ASP A 169 -17.80 9.96 14.20
N ARG A 170 -16.77 9.43 13.50
CA ARG A 170 -16.98 8.40 12.47
C ARG A 170 -17.40 7.05 13.05
N SER A 171 -16.93 6.70 14.26
CA SER A 171 -17.39 5.51 14.98
C SER A 171 -18.89 5.62 15.30
N GLU A 172 -19.34 6.80 15.77
CA GLU A 172 -20.75 7.06 16.07
C GLU A 172 -21.60 7.14 14.79
N ALA A 173 -21.07 7.69 13.70
CA ALA A 173 -21.74 7.67 12.39
C ALA A 173 -21.95 6.23 11.91
N LEU A 174 -20.94 5.38 12.03
CA LEU A 174 -21.05 3.96 11.66
C LEU A 174 -22.06 3.21 12.54
N TYR A 175 -22.07 3.50 13.84
CA TYR A 175 -23.07 2.96 14.75
C TYR A 175 -24.48 3.39 14.36
N SER A 176 -24.68 4.65 14.03
CA SER A 176 -25.99 5.17 13.58
C SER A 176 -26.49 4.47 12.31
N LEU A 177 -25.56 4.09 11.41
CA LEU A 177 -25.88 3.38 10.16
C LEU A 177 -26.18 1.89 10.37
N THR A 178 -25.40 1.21 11.24
CA THR A 178 -25.33 -0.25 11.31
C THR A 178 -25.82 -0.85 12.64
N GLY A 179 -25.93 -0.05 13.70
CA GLY A 179 -26.18 -0.50 15.07
C GLY A 179 -24.98 -1.15 15.74
N LYS A 180 -23.76 -1.02 15.16
CA LYS A 180 -22.52 -1.57 15.68
C LYS A 180 -21.39 -0.56 15.58
N HIS A 181 -20.52 -0.51 16.61
CA HIS A 181 -19.30 0.28 16.56
C HIS A 181 -18.13 -0.53 15.99
N PRO A 182 -17.15 0.13 15.35
CA PRO A 182 -15.95 -0.55 14.88
C PRO A 182 -15.14 -1.09 16.07
N ALA A 183 -14.47 -2.24 15.85
CA ALA A 183 -13.58 -2.82 16.86
C ALA A 183 -12.33 -1.96 17.08
N LEU A 184 -11.90 -1.21 16.08
CA LEU A 184 -10.71 -0.35 16.09
C LEU A 184 -11.07 1.07 15.65
N VAL A 185 -10.58 2.07 16.39
CA VAL A 185 -10.56 3.47 15.96
C VAL A 185 -9.11 3.93 15.84
N SER A 186 -8.76 4.54 14.71
CA SER A 186 -7.45 5.12 14.47
C SER A 186 -7.52 6.63 14.56
N TYR A 187 -6.70 7.21 15.41
CA TYR A 187 -6.52 8.65 15.59
C TYR A 187 -5.25 9.11 14.88
N ASP A 188 -5.09 10.42 14.71
CA ASP A 188 -3.95 10.96 13.97
C ASP A 188 -3.36 12.20 14.66
N PHE A 189 -2.06 12.24 14.85
CA PHE A 189 -1.36 13.42 15.34
C PHE A 189 -1.11 14.49 14.28
N ILE A 190 -1.90 14.50 13.19
CA ILE A 190 -1.76 15.48 12.09
C ILE A 190 -1.81 16.93 12.54
N PHE A 191 -2.51 17.23 13.63
CA PHE A 191 -2.63 18.58 14.16
C PHE A 191 -1.76 18.82 15.40
N LEU A 192 -0.69 18.04 15.58
CA LEU A 192 0.18 18.10 16.75
C LEU A 192 0.67 19.52 17.06
N GLN A 193 1.08 20.26 16.03
CA GLN A 193 1.58 21.64 16.17
C GLN A 193 0.55 22.60 16.78
N TYR A 194 -0.74 22.35 16.56
CA TYR A 194 -1.83 23.19 17.04
C TYR A 194 -2.35 22.80 18.44
N SER A 195 -1.96 21.64 18.96
CA SER A 195 -2.51 21.10 20.21
C SER A 195 -1.76 21.63 21.44
N PRO A 196 -2.47 22.13 22.49
CA PRO A 196 -3.90 22.43 22.45
C PRO A 196 -4.22 23.71 21.66
N THR A 197 -5.33 23.71 20.92
CA THR A 197 -5.77 24.90 20.19
C THR A 197 -6.18 26.02 21.15
N PRO A 198 -5.92 27.31 20.84
CA PRO A 198 -6.35 28.44 21.63
C PRO A 198 -7.88 28.48 21.82
N GLU A 199 -8.33 28.92 22.96
CA GLU A 199 -9.77 29.08 23.28
C GLU A 199 -10.55 29.94 22.27
N SER A 200 -9.87 30.89 21.63
CA SER A 200 -10.47 31.81 20.65
C SER A 200 -10.75 31.16 19.28
N TRP A 201 -10.22 29.97 19.00
CA TRP A 201 -10.41 29.31 17.71
C TRP A 201 -11.78 28.61 17.66
N SER A 202 -12.38 28.60 16.46
CA SER A 202 -13.68 27.97 16.25
C SER A 202 -13.62 26.45 16.18
N TRP A 203 -12.45 25.88 15.81
CA TRP A 203 -12.19 24.44 15.82
C TRP A 203 -11.24 24.10 16.98
N LYS A 204 -11.36 22.90 17.48
CA LYS A 204 -10.60 22.44 18.66
C LYS A 204 -9.89 21.15 18.38
N VAL A 205 -8.63 21.08 18.78
CA VAL A 205 -7.89 19.85 18.97
C VAL A 205 -7.04 19.96 20.22
N ASP A 206 -7.15 18.96 21.07
CA ASP A 206 -6.32 18.81 22.25
C ASP A 206 -6.00 17.32 22.41
N TYR A 207 -4.78 16.92 22.11
CA TYR A 207 -4.35 15.54 22.33
C TYR A 207 -4.09 15.21 23.81
N GLY A 208 -4.10 16.22 24.69
CA GLY A 208 -4.16 16.04 26.15
C GLY A 208 -5.53 15.53 26.62
N ASP A 209 -6.58 15.76 25.85
CA ASP A 209 -7.89 15.12 26.08
C ASP A 209 -7.90 13.74 25.39
N ILE A 210 -7.66 12.71 26.17
CA ILE A 210 -7.70 11.31 25.73
C ILE A 210 -9.07 10.64 25.88
N SER A 211 -10.13 11.40 26.10
CA SER A 211 -11.47 10.89 26.41
C SER A 211 -12.01 9.96 25.32
N ALA A 212 -11.79 10.27 24.03
CA ALA A 212 -12.21 9.44 22.91
C ALA A 212 -11.52 8.06 22.89
N ALA A 213 -10.20 8.04 23.05
CA ALA A 213 -9.42 6.80 23.12
C ALA A 213 -9.74 5.99 24.38
N ARG A 214 -9.93 6.70 25.53
CA ARG A 214 -10.34 6.06 26.78
C ARG A 214 -11.71 5.40 26.65
N GLU A 215 -12.69 6.07 26.07
CA GLU A 215 -14.02 5.52 25.83
C GLU A 215 -13.97 4.27 24.94
N GLN A 216 -13.20 4.34 23.81
CA GLN A 216 -13.02 3.22 22.90
C GLN A 216 -12.45 2.00 23.63
N TRP A 217 -11.38 2.18 24.41
CA TRP A 217 -10.74 1.13 25.17
C TRP A 217 -11.65 0.57 26.29
N GLN A 218 -12.29 1.45 27.05
CA GLN A 218 -13.19 1.04 28.13
C GLN A 218 -14.37 0.20 27.67
N LYS A 219 -14.81 0.41 26.42
CA LYS A 219 -15.86 -0.37 25.74
C LYS A 219 -15.31 -1.57 24.96
N ASN A 220 -14.09 -2.03 25.26
CA ASN A 220 -13.38 -3.17 24.64
C ASN A 220 -12.97 -2.95 23.18
N GLY A 221 -12.97 -1.72 22.67
CA GLY A 221 -12.42 -1.43 21.36
C GLY A 221 -10.90 -1.21 21.43
N LEU A 222 -10.22 -1.37 20.30
CA LEU A 222 -8.79 -1.09 20.16
C LEU A 222 -8.55 0.36 19.75
N VAL A 223 -7.37 0.84 20.10
CA VAL A 223 -6.91 2.21 19.85
C VAL A 223 -5.68 2.16 18.95
N SER A 224 -5.71 2.89 17.85
CA SER A 224 -4.56 3.12 17.00
C SER A 224 -4.26 4.60 16.93
N TYR A 225 -3.01 4.96 16.80
CA TYR A 225 -2.57 6.30 16.45
C TYR A 225 -1.60 6.23 15.28
N MET A 226 -1.80 7.13 14.32
CA MET A 226 -0.87 7.42 13.23
C MET A 226 -0.36 8.85 13.35
N TRP A 227 0.59 9.21 12.49
CA TRP A 227 1.16 10.54 12.54
C TRP A 227 1.45 11.08 11.13
N HIS A 228 0.54 11.91 10.60
CA HIS A 228 0.89 12.80 9.50
C HIS A 228 1.75 13.93 10.07
N TRP A 229 3.05 13.71 10.06
CA TRP A 229 4.02 14.54 10.76
C TRP A 229 4.27 15.85 10.01
N ASN A 230 3.52 16.88 10.36
CA ASN A 230 3.74 18.22 9.87
C ASN A 230 5.04 18.80 10.41
N VAL A 231 5.88 19.30 9.50
CA VAL A 231 7.17 19.92 9.82
C VAL A 231 7.24 21.31 9.20
N PRO A 232 8.01 22.25 9.77
CA PRO A 232 8.20 23.57 9.17
C PRO A 232 8.91 23.48 7.83
N THR A 233 8.51 24.30 6.87
CA THR A 233 9.11 24.33 5.53
C THR A 233 10.51 24.92 5.53
N SER A 234 10.88 25.67 6.58
CA SER A 234 12.17 26.33 6.77
C SER A 234 12.41 26.66 8.24
N GLN A 235 13.63 27.01 8.59
CA GLN A 235 13.95 27.50 9.93
C GLN A 235 13.17 28.77 10.30
N GLU A 236 12.92 29.66 9.34
CA GLU A 236 12.08 30.85 9.56
C GLU A 236 10.65 30.47 9.90
N ALA A 237 10.06 29.48 9.21
CA ALA A 237 8.73 28.96 9.53
C ALA A 237 8.70 28.34 10.95
N TRP A 238 9.77 27.65 11.37
CA TRP A 238 9.87 27.14 12.73
C TRP A 238 9.87 28.26 13.78
N GLU A 239 10.66 29.31 13.56
CA GLU A 239 10.68 30.47 14.50
C GLU A 239 9.31 31.16 14.59
N LYS A 240 8.57 31.26 13.48
CA LYS A 240 7.18 31.74 13.48
C LYS A 240 6.26 30.80 14.26
N GLY A 241 6.42 29.49 14.08
CA GLY A 241 5.64 28.47 14.81
C GLY A 241 5.81 28.56 16.32
N LYS A 242 6.98 28.91 16.83
CA LYS A 242 7.21 29.17 18.27
C LYS A 242 6.34 30.32 18.81
N ALA A 243 5.90 31.23 17.94
CA ALA A 243 4.97 32.31 18.26
C ALA A 243 3.52 31.97 17.96
N GLY A 244 3.20 30.73 17.57
CA GLY A 244 1.86 30.24 17.25
C GLY A 244 1.42 30.49 15.80
N ASP A 245 2.31 30.92 14.93
CA ASP A 245 2.05 31.04 13.49
C ASP A 245 2.61 29.80 12.77
N PHE A 246 1.73 28.87 12.42
CA PHE A 246 2.05 27.62 11.75
C PHE A 246 1.81 27.67 10.21
N GLU A 247 1.69 28.87 9.63
CA GLU A 247 1.77 29.03 8.19
C GLU A 247 3.15 28.52 7.70
N GLY A 248 3.15 27.67 6.69
CA GLY A 248 4.39 27.07 6.21
C GLY A 248 4.79 25.80 6.96
N TYR A 249 3.85 25.07 7.54
CA TYR A 249 4.03 23.69 8.00
C TYR A 249 3.35 22.72 7.03
N GLY A 250 3.93 21.53 6.84
CA GLY A 250 3.37 20.51 5.98
C GLY A 250 4.11 19.18 6.09
N PHE A 251 3.46 18.11 5.67
CA PHE A 251 4.04 16.76 5.66
C PHE A 251 4.38 16.25 4.25
N TYR A 252 3.82 16.84 3.20
CA TYR A 252 4.17 16.49 1.82
C TYR A 252 5.57 16.99 1.45
N SER A 253 6.35 16.14 0.80
CA SER A 253 7.74 16.45 0.44
C SER A 253 7.88 17.59 -0.57
N ASP A 254 6.87 17.85 -1.39
CA ASP A 254 6.83 18.99 -2.32
C ASP A 254 6.46 20.33 -1.65
N LYS A 255 5.98 20.29 -0.39
CA LYS A 255 5.57 21.46 0.39
C LYS A 255 6.59 21.87 1.45
N THR A 256 7.64 21.09 1.67
CA THR A 256 8.64 21.40 2.69
C THR A 256 10.08 21.23 2.20
N GLY A 257 10.98 22.11 2.69
CA GLY A 257 12.42 21.96 2.54
C GLY A 257 13.06 21.15 3.66
N PHE A 258 12.27 20.66 4.64
CA PHE A 258 12.76 19.88 5.79
C PHE A 258 13.51 18.63 5.33
N SER A 259 14.72 18.46 5.81
CA SER A 259 15.61 17.37 5.41
C SER A 259 15.67 16.28 6.46
N ILE A 260 15.26 15.06 6.11
CA ILE A 260 15.40 13.90 7.01
C ILE A 260 16.86 13.65 7.39
N VAL A 261 17.81 13.90 6.50
CA VAL A 261 19.26 13.73 6.79
C VAL A 261 19.72 14.74 7.83
N ASN A 262 19.31 16.00 7.71
CA ASN A 262 19.59 17.02 8.71
C ASN A 262 18.86 16.71 10.03
N ALA A 263 17.61 16.28 9.97
CA ALA A 263 16.83 15.91 11.15
C ALA A 263 17.48 14.77 11.97
N LEU A 264 18.24 13.91 11.31
CA LEU A 264 19.06 12.86 11.96
C LEU A 264 20.46 13.33 12.36
N THR A 265 20.83 14.57 12.05
CA THR A 265 22.16 15.12 12.32
C THR A 265 22.11 16.10 13.49
N SER A 266 22.76 15.77 14.59
CA SER A 266 22.81 16.61 15.80
C SER A 266 23.36 18.02 15.50
N GLY A 267 22.71 19.03 16.06
CA GLY A 267 23.08 20.44 15.94
C GLY A 267 22.51 21.17 14.73
N THR A 268 21.64 20.53 13.98
CA THR A 268 20.81 21.19 12.96
C THR A 268 19.48 21.64 13.55
N TRP A 269 18.85 22.66 12.95
CA TRP A 269 17.54 23.11 13.40
C TRP A 269 16.45 22.06 13.18
N GLU A 270 16.59 21.24 12.12
CA GLU A 270 15.68 20.13 11.85
C GLU A 270 15.76 19.05 12.93
N ASN A 271 16.96 18.78 13.46
CA ASN A 271 17.14 17.84 14.56
C ASN A 271 16.50 18.36 15.84
N ASP A 272 16.73 19.65 16.16
CA ASP A 272 16.14 20.27 17.35
C ASP A 272 14.60 20.27 17.27
N PHE A 273 14.03 20.59 16.11
CA PHE A 273 12.59 20.50 15.87
C PHE A 273 12.07 19.07 16.05
N LEU A 274 12.72 18.11 15.39
CA LEU A 274 12.36 16.69 15.44
C LEU A 274 12.27 16.17 16.88
N LEU A 275 13.28 16.47 17.69
CA LEU A 275 13.35 16.01 19.07
C LEU A 275 12.24 16.64 19.93
N GLN A 276 11.91 17.92 19.73
CA GLN A 276 10.79 18.57 20.41
C GLN A 276 9.45 17.94 20.07
N ASP A 277 9.22 17.61 18.81
CA ASP A 277 7.98 16.97 18.41
C ASP A 277 7.86 15.54 18.94
N ILE A 278 8.96 14.79 18.97
CA ILE A 278 8.98 13.44 19.58
C ILE A 278 8.67 13.54 21.08
N GLU A 279 9.26 14.49 21.79
CA GLU A 279 8.95 14.71 23.23
C GLU A 279 7.47 15.03 23.44
N LYS A 280 6.89 15.89 22.59
CA LYS A 280 5.47 16.27 22.66
C LYS A 280 4.55 15.08 22.42
N VAL A 281 4.79 14.27 21.39
CA VAL A 281 4.06 13.04 21.12
C VAL A 281 4.20 12.03 22.25
N ALA A 282 5.44 11.85 22.77
CA ALA A 282 5.68 10.97 23.89
C ALA A 282 4.84 11.36 25.11
N GLY A 283 4.71 12.67 25.40
CA GLY A 283 3.85 13.17 26.46
C GLY A 283 2.38 12.74 26.31
N TYR A 284 1.82 12.85 25.09
CA TYR A 284 0.44 12.41 24.84
C TYR A 284 0.27 10.88 24.88
N LEU A 285 1.21 10.14 24.29
CA LEU A 285 1.19 8.67 24.37
C LEU A 285 1.34 8.16 25.80
N LYS A 286 2.03 8.91 26.66
CA LYS A 286 2.18 8.60 28.09
C LYS A 286 0.87 8.70 28.85
N LEU A 287 0.00 9.66 28.52
CA LEU A 287 -1.34 9.75 29.12
C LEU A 287 -2.16 8.49 28.85
N LEU A 288 -2.04 7.92 27.64
CA LEU A 288 -2.68 6.64 27.30
C LEU A 288 -2.09 5.50 28.10
N GLN A 289 -0.76 5.45 28.24
CA GLN A 289 -0.06 4.44 29.04
C GLN A 289 -0.50 4.47 30.51
N GLU A 290 -0.63 5.65 31.10
CA GLU A 290 -1.04 5.82 32.51
C GLU A 290 -2.44 5.28 32.79
N GLU A 291 -3.28 5.20 31.75
CA GLU A 291 -4.61 4.58 31.81
C GLU A 291 -4.64 3.11 31.34
N GLY A 292 -3.49 2.52 31.09
CA GLY A 292 -3.37 1.13 30.60
C GLY A 292 -3.97 0.92 29.22
N ILE A 293 -3.92 1.94 28.34
CA ILE A 293 -4.43 1.89 26.96
C ILE A 293 -3.30 1.50 26.02
N PRO A 294 -3.32 0.30 25.43
CA PRO A 294 -2.38 -0.08 24.38
C PRO A 294 -2.66 0.69 23.09
N VAL A 295 -1.61 1.01 22.35
CA VAL A 295 -1.72 1.77 21.10
C VAL A 295 -1.09 0.98 19.96
N LEU A 296 -1.88 0.68 18.93
CA LEU A 296 -1.37 0.27 17.63
C LEU A 296 -0.73 1.52 16.99
N TRP A 297 0.59 1.63 17.15
CA TRP A 297 1.35 2.83 16.78
C TRP A 297 1.88 2.73 15.34
N ARG A 298 1.40 3.62 14.46
CA ARG A 298 1.68 3.60 13.02
C ARG A 298 2.34 4.91 12.54
N PRO A 299 3.58 5.20 12.93
CA PRO A 299 4.32 6.36 12.44
C PRO A 299 4.93 6.07 11.07
N LEU A 300 5.36 7.12 10.36
CA LEU A 300 6.14 7.07 9.12
C LEU A 300 5.54 6.16 8.04
N HIS A 301 4.21 6.08 7.97
CA HIS A 301 3.50 5.28 7.00
C HIS A 301 3.80 5.74 5.57
N GLU A 302 3.64 4.85 4.60
CA GLU A 302 3.80 5.11 3.17
C GLU A 302 5.11 5.80 2.78
N ALA A 303 6.21 5.54 3.49
CA ALA A 303 7.48 6.22 3.26
C ALA A 303 8.01 6.03 1.83
N ALA A 304 7.75 4.86 1.21
CA ALA A 304 8.12 4.55 -0.17
C ALA A 304 7.13 5.10 -1.20
N GLY A 305 6.01 5.70 -0.77
CA GLY A 305 4.97 6.21 -1.64
C GLY A 305 5.53 7.20 -2.68
N ASN A 306 5.27 6.96 -3.96
CA ASN A 306 5.82 7.66 -5.12
C ASN A 306 7.35 7.61 -5.30
N TYR A 307 8.12 7.27 -4.26
CA TYR A 307 9.58 7.25 -4.34
C TYR A 307 10.08 6.25 -5.40
N ASN A 308 9.55 5.05 -5.39
CA ASN A 308 9.94 3.99 -6.32
C ASN A 308 9.56 4.30 -7.78
N VAL A 309 8.62 5.23 -8.00
CA VAL A 309 8.19 5.65 -9.33
C VAL A 309 8.95 6.90 -9.82
N TYR A 310 9.17 7.88 -8.95
CA TYR A 310 9.68 9.21 -9.30
C TYR A 310 10.99 9.56 -8.59
N GLY A 311 11.53 8.68 -7.76
CA GLY A 311 12.73 8.92 -6.97
C GLY A 311 12.50 9.93 -5.84
N THR A 312 13.60 10.43 -5.27
CA THR A 312 13.57 11.26 -4.06
C THR A 312 12.67 12.50 -4.16
N ASN A 313 12.60 13.14 -5.32
CA ASN A 313 11.78 14.34 -5.52
C ASN A 313 10.28 14.03 -5.69
N GLY A 314 9.94 12.78 -5.96
CA GLY A 314 8.58 12.31 -6.08
C GLY A 314 8.04 11.62 -4.82
N ALA A 315 8.89 11.44 -3.79
CA ALA A 315 8.45 10.91 -2.52
C ALA A 315 7.27 11.71 -1.97
N TRP A 316 6.24 10.99 -1.51
CA TRP A 316 4.97 11.55 -1.09
C TRP A 316 5.12 12.37 0.21
N PHE A 317 5.79 11.80 1.22
CA PHE A 317 6.02 12.43 2.50
C PHE A 317 7.49 12.76 2.73
N TRP A 318 7.79 13.77 3.56
CA TRP A 318 9.15 14.22 3.82
C TRP A 318 10.04 13.11 4.41
N TRP A 319 9.48 12.19 5.18
CA TRP A 319 10.24 11.06 5.77
C TRP A 319 10.64 10.00 4.76
N GLY A 320 10.02 9.97 3.57
CA GLY A 320 10.43 9.14 2.43
C GLY A 320 11.44 9.79 1.51
N ARG A 321 11.56 11.12 1.54
CA ARG A 321 12.34 11.91 0.57
C ARG A 321 13.83 11.55 0.54
N GLY A 322 14.42 11.15 1.67
CA GLY A 322 15.82 10.75 1.76
C GLY A 322 16.10 9.32 1.28
N GLY A 323 15.07 8.54 0.96
CA GLY A 323 15.18 7.12 0.63
C GLY A 323 15.11 6.21 1.85
N ALA A 324 15.27 4.92 1.62
CA ALA A 324 15.05 3.87 2.60
C ALA A 324 15.94 3.98 3.85
N ASP A 325 17.25 4.22 3.67
CA ASP A 325 18.19 4.17 4.80
C ASP A 325 17.97 5.28 5.83
N PRO A 326 17.81 6.58 5.46
CA PRO A 326 17.43 7.60 6.44
C PRO A 326 16.06 7.34 7.07
N CYS A 327 15.09 6.81 6.34
CA CYS A 327 13.78 6.47 6.89
C CYS A 327 13.87 5.37 7.95
N LYS A 328 14.64 4.30 7.71
CA LYS A 328 14.90 3.25 8.70
C LYS A 328 15.65 3.77 9.94
N GLN A 329 16.58 4.72 9.75
CA GLN A 329 17.26 5.39 10.87
C GLN A 329 16.28 6.23 11.70
N LEU A 330 15.35 6.94 11.06
CA LEU A 330 14.32 7.70 11.75
C LEU A 330 13.34 6.77 12.50
N TRP A 331 12.96 5.64 11.90
CA TRP A 331 12.15 4.62 12.58
C TRP A 331 12.82 4.12 13.86
N LYS A 332 14.10 3.78 13.75
CA LYS A 332 14.89 3.36 14.92
C LYS A 332 15.02 4.46 15.96
N LEU A 333 15.27 5.70 15.55
CA LEU A 333 15.35 6.86 16.47
C LEU A 333 14.03 7.06 17.23
N LEU A 334 12.90 7.00 16.53
CA LEU A 334 11.58 7.08 17.17
C LEU A 334 11.42 6.00 18.25
N ARG A 335 11.77 4.77 17.93
CA ARG A 335 11.68 3.68 18.89
C ARG A 335 12.62 3.86 20.08
N ASP A 336 13.89 4.18 19.84
CA ASP A 336 14.88 4.44 20.90
C ASP A 336 14.42 5.57 21.83
N LYS A 337 13.78 6.61 21.29
CA LYS A 337 13.23 7.70 22.08
C LYS A 337 11.98 7.28 22.84
N LEU A 338 10.96 6.78 22.15
CA LEU A 338 9.65 6.50 22.75
C LEU A 338 9.73 5.38 23.80
N GLU A 339 10.39 4.26 23.49
CA GLU A 339 10.53 3.14 24.41
C GLU A 339 11.73 3.32 25.37
N GLY A 340 12.90 3.69 24.83
CA GLY A 340 14.15 3.75 25.60
C GLY A 340 14.23 4.97 26.51
N GLU A 341 13.97 6.18 26.00
CA GLU A 341 14.14 7.42 26.76
C GLU A 341 12.87 7.80 27.54
N TYR A 342 11.69 7.75 26.89
CA TYR A 342 10.42 8.12 27.53
C TYR A 342 9.72 6.97 28.24
N GLY A 343 10.21 5.73 28.09
CA GLY A 343 9.74 4.55 28.82
C GLY A 343 8.33 4.13 28.46
N LEU A 344 7.91 4.33 27.21
CA LEU A 344 6.62 3.87 26.73
C LEU A 344 6.65 2.36 26.50
N ASN A 345 5.74 1.64 27.12
CA ASN A 345 5.62 0.19 27.03
C ASN A 345 4.25 -0.31 26.57
N ASN A 346 3.39 0.63 26.16
CA ASN A 346 2.05 0.38 25.66
C ASN A 346 1.94 0.38 24.13
N LEU A 347 3.06 0.53 23.40
CA LEU A 347 3.07 0.65 21.94
C LEU A 347 3.22 -0.73 21.28
N ILE A 348 2.42 -0.94 20.22
CA ILE A 348 2.52 -2.07 19.28
C ILE A 348 2.87 -1.46 17.92
N TRP A 349 4.07 -1.72 17.42
CA TRP A 349 4.64 -1.03 16.26
C TRP A 349 4.12 -1.59 14.94
N VAL A 350 3.38 -0.77 14.20
CA VAL A 350 2.82 -1.08 12.89
C VAL A 350 3.60 -0.35 11.81
N TRP A 351 4.44 -1.06 11.07
CA TRP A 351 5.12 -0.52 9.91
C TRP A 351 4.24 -0.67 8.68
N THR A 352 4.15 0.36 7.83
CA THR A 352 3.18 0.40 6.73
C THR A 352 3.85 0.66 5.39
N LEU A 353 3.49 -0.15 4.40
CA LEU A 353 3.81 0.06 2.99
C LEU A 353 2.59 0.56 2.20
N ASP A 354 2.83 1.41 1.19
CA ASP A 354 1.85 1.73 0.15
C ASP A 354 1.93 0.69 -0.97
N ALA A 355 0.91 -0.15 -1.10
CA ALA A 355 0.85 -1.21 -2.11
C ALA A 355 -0.01 -0.86 -3.33
N THR A 356 -0.47 0.37 -3.45
CA THR A 356 -1.39 0.80 -4.52
C THR A 356 -0.75 0.73 -5.91
N ARG A 357 0.58 0.78 -6.03
CA ARG A 357 1.27 1.02 -7.31
C ARG A 357 2.09 -0.13 -7.89
N GLY A 358 2.00 -1.32 -7.31
CA GLY A 358 2.54 -2.53 -7.92
C GLY A 358 4.07 -2.69 -7.89
N ALA A 359 4.76 -1.97 -7.02
CA ALA A 359 6.21 -2.05 -6.84
C ALA A 359 6.60 -2.76 -5.53
N GLU A 360 5.83 -3.75 -5.12
CA GLU A 360 5.93 -4.40 -3.80
C GLU A 360 7.32 -4.99 -3.54
N SER A 361 7.99 -5.54 -4.55
CA SER A 361 9.34 -6.10 -4.40
C SER A 361 10.39 -5.05 -4.01
N GLU A 362 10.14 -3.77 -4.28
CA GLU A 362 11.05 -2.68 -3.92
C GLU A 362 10.92 -2.27 -2.47
N TYR A 363 9.79 -2.57 -1.81
CA TYR A 363 9.55 -2.23 -0.42
C TYR A 363 10.44 -2.97 0.57
N ALA A 364 11.01 -4.11 0.18
CA ALA A 364 11.95 -4.84 1.04
C ALA A 364 13.13 -3.98 1.51
N SER A 365 13.59 -3.03 0.70
CA SER A 365 14.66 -2.10 1.07
C SER A 365 14.25 -1.12 2.17
N TRP A 366 12.96 -0.84 2.32
CA TRP A 366 12.38 0.10 3.29
C TRP A 366 12.02 -0.55 4.63
N TYR A 367 11.87 -1.86 4.64
CA TYR A 367 11.51 -2.60 5.85
C TYR A 367 12.63 -2.51 6.89
N PRO A 368 12.37 -2.00 8.11
CA PRO A 368 13.41 -1.78 9.11
C PRO A 368 13.90 -3.07 9.77
N GLY A 369 13.19 -4.19 9.58
CA GLY A 369 13.54 -5.51 10.12
C GLY A 369 12.61 -5.99 11.23
N ASN A 370 12.60 -7.32 11.42
CA ASN A 370 11.71 -7.99 12.36
C ASN A 370 11.91 -7.56 13.83
N ASP A 371 13.11 -7.13 14.19
CA ASP A 371 13.44 -6.67 15.56
C ASP A 371 12.87 -5.26 15.87
N LEU A 372 12.34 -4.56 14.87
CA LEU A 372 11.84 -3.20 14.98
C LEU A 372 10.36 -3.04 14.64
N VAL A 373 9.67 -4.14 14.28
CA VAL A 373 8.27 -4.14 13.84
C VAL A 373 7.50 -5.25 14.55
N ASP A 374 6.28 -4.99 15.00
CA ASP A 374 5.36 -5.99 15.53
C ASP A 374 4.38 -6.48 14.46
N ILE A 375 3.86 -5.57 13.64
CA ILE A 375 2.82 -5.82 12.62
C ILE A 375 3.20 -5.11 11.33
N VAL A 376 3.01 -5.79 10.18
CA VAL A 376 3.17 -5.18 8.84
C VAL A 376 1.81 -4.72 8.35
N GLY A 377 1.67 -3.42 8.14
CA GLY A 377 0.50 -2.78 7.55
C GLY A 377 0.64 -2.59 6.04
N VAL A 378 -0.49 -2.59 5.36
CA VAL A 378 -0.58 -2.31 3.91
C VAL A 378 -1.68 -1.29 3.68
N ASP A 379 -1.36 -0.23 2.94
CA ASP A 379 -2.34 0.76 2.50
C ASP A 379 -2.73 0.46 1.05
N ILE A 380 -4.04 0.19 0.80
CA ILE A 380 -4.55 -0.35 -0.46
C ILE A 380 -5.71 0.51 -0.97
N TYR A 381 -5.48 1.20 -2.10
CA TYR A 381 -6.46 2.10 -2.72
C TYR A 381 -6.88 1.59 -4.11
N GLU A 382 -7.52 0.40 -4.15
CA GLU A 382 -8.05 -0.23 -5.36
C GLU A 382 -9.58 -0.12 -5.42
N ASN A 383 -10.16 -0.15 -6.66
CA ASN A 383 -11.58 0.10 -6.89
C ASN A 383 -12.43 -1.18 -6.89
N ASP A 384 -12.12 -2.13 -6.02
CA ASP A 384 -12.84 -3.39 -5.88
C ASP A 384 -12.81 -3.91 -4.43
N THR A 385 -13.51 -5.03 -4.18
CA THR A 385 -13.57 -5.71 -2.87
C THR A 385 -12.90 -7.09 -2.90
N GLU A 386 -11.97 -7.30 -3.83
CA GLU A 386 -11.27 -8.59 -3.97
C GLU A 386 -10.30 -8.86 -2.81
N ALA A 387 -9.80 -10.08 -2.73
CA ALA A 387 -9.07 -10.59 -1.56
C ALA A 387 -7.66 -9.98 -1.36
N LYS A 388 -7.08 -9.29 -2.38
CA LYS A 388 -5.77 -8.63 -2.30
C LYS A 388 -4.59 -9.58 -2.06
N SER A 389 -4.62 -10.74 -2.73
CA SER A 389 -3.61 -11.80 -2.54
C SER A 389 -2.19 -11.36 -2.81
N ARG A 390 -1.98 -10.51 -3.82
CA ARG A 390 -0.67 -9.95 -4.17
C ARG A 390 -0.10 -9.10 -3.03
N GLN A 391 -0.89 -8.18 -2.51
CA GLN A 391 -0.50 -7.30 -1.42
C GLN A 391 -0.30 -8.09 -0.12
N TYR A 392 -1.14 -9.09 0.10
CA TYR A 392 -1.00 -10.01 1.23
C TYR A 392 0.33 -10.76 1.20
N THR A 393 0.65 -11.38 0.07
CA THR A 393 1.91 -12.12 -0.11
C THR A 393 3.11 -11.20 0.09
N ALA A 394 3.11 -10.02 -0.54
CA ALA A 394 4.18 -9.04 -0.39
C ALA A 394 4.40 -8.64 1.08
N ALA A 395 3.32 -8.41 1.84
CA ALA A 395 3.41 -8.05 3.25
C ALA A 395 3.97 -9.20 4.13
N VAL A 396 3.55 -10.43 3.87
CA VAL A 396 4.06 -11.61 4.58
C VAL A 396 5.53 -11.84 4.27
N ASP A 397 5.94 -11.72 3.02
CA ASP A 397 7.30 -11.98 2.55
C ASP A 397 8.31 -10.99 3.16
N LEU A 398 7.92 -9.74 3.41
CA LEU A 398 8.78 -8.73 4.07
C LEU A 398 9.35 -9.22 5.40
N SER A 399 8.54 -9.94 6.17
CA SER A 399 8.95 -10.49 7.47
C SER A 399 9.37 -11.95 7.43
N GLY A 400 9.31 -12.61 6.25
CA GLY A 400 9.47 -14.06 6.14
C GLY A 400 8.38 -14.82 6.88
N GLY A 401 7.19 -14.25 7.03
CA GLY A 401 6.05 -14.84 7.75
C GLY A 401 6.10 -14.71 9.28
N HIS A 402 7.04 -13.94 9.84
CA HIS A 402 7.20 -13.78 11.28
C HIS A 402 6.28 -12.73 11.90
N LYS A 403 5.67 -11.86 11.10
CA LYS A 403 4.79 -10.80 11.62
C LYS A 403 3.35 -10.99 11.16
N MET A 404 2.42 -10.56 12.00
CA MET A 404 1.03 -10.37 11.57
C MET A 404 0.97 -9.33 10.47
N VAL A 405 -0.03 -9.45 9.61
CA VAL A 405 -0.29 -8.49 8.53
C VAL A 405 -1.68 -7.87 8.67
N THR A 406 -1.83 -6.64 8.20
CA THR A 406 -3.10 -5.92 8.27
C THR A 406 -3.31 -4.98 7.10
N ILE A 407 -4.57 -4.67 6.82
CA ILE A 407 -4.95 -3.57 5.93
C ILE A 407 -5.02 -2.31 6.81
N SER A 408 -3.90 -1.57 6.86
CA SER A 408 -3.76 -0.40 7.74
C SER A 408 -4.47 0.84 7.22
N GLU A 409 -4.67 0.92 5.91
CA GLU A 409 -5.62 1.81 5.25
C GLU A 409 -6.20 1.15 3.99
N CYS A 410 -7.42 1.53 3.64
CA CYS A 410 -7.97 1.18 2.33
C CYS A 410 -8.96 2.25 1.83
N GLY A 411 -9.10 2.28 0.51
CA GLY A 411 -10.23 2.93 -0.14
C GLY A 411 -11.46 2.06 0.01
N ASN A 412 -11.67 1.12 -0.93
CA ASN A 412 -12.71 0.11 -0.78
C ASN A 412 -12.28 -1.00 0.17
N ILE A 413 -13.20 -1.45 1.02
CA ILE A 413 -12.95 -2.52 1.98
C ILE A 413 -12.95 -3.87 1.26
N PRO A 414 -11.86 -4.67 1.31
CA PRO A 414 -11.87 -6.03 0.81
C PRO A 414 -12.86 -6.92 1.55
N ASP A 415 -13.54 -7.83 0.83
CA ASP A 415 -14.58 -8.69 1.41
C ASP A 415 -13.97 -9.82 2.26
N PRO A 416 -14.25 -9.87 3.58
CA PRO A 416 -13.80 -10.96 4.44
C PRO A 416 -14.27 -12.34 3.97
N ALA A 417 -15.41 -12.43 3.29
CA ALA A 417 -15.91 -13.68 2.74
C ALA A 417 -15.10 -14.18 1.53
N LYS A 418 -14.26 -13.33 0.93
CA LYS A 418 -13.32 -13.70 -0.13
C LYS A 418 -11.93 -14.03 0.44
N PHE A 419 -11.36 -13.16 1.25
CA PHE A 419 -9.96 -13.30 1.67
C PHE A 419 -9.74 -14.33 2.79
N LEU A 420 -10.67 -14.50 3.74
CA LEU A 420 -10.50 -15.49 4.82
C LEU A 420 -10.53 -16.93 4.30
N PRO A 421 -11.48 -17.35 3.41
CA PRO A 421 -11.43 -18.67 2.81
C PRO A 421 -10.20 -18.90 1.92
N ALA A 422 -9.66 -17.86 1.29
CA ALA A 422 -8.38 -17.92 0.57
C ALA A 422 -7.17 -18.11 1.51
N GLY A 423 -7.38 -18.04 2.82
CA GLY A 423 -6.34 -18.27 3.84
C GLY A 423 -5.52 -17.03 4.17
N GLN A 424 -5.95 -15.85 3.78
CA GLN A 424 -5.32 -14.60 4.19
C GLN A 424 -5.69 -14.25 5.63
N THR A 425 -4.73 -13.67 6.37
CA THR A 425 -4.84 -13.47 7.82
C THR A 425 -4.81 -12.00 8.22
N TRP A 426 -5.44 -11.14 7.39
CA TRP A 426 -5.55 -9.72 7.70
C TRP A 426 -6.15 -9.51 9.11
N SER A 427 -5.43 -8.80 9.99
CA SER A 427 -5.85 -8.58 11.37
C SER A 427 -7.01 -7.59 11.48
N TRP A 428 -6.99 -6.53 10.69
CA TRP A 428 -8.08 -5.57 10.56
C TRP A 428 -8.14 -4.97 9.16
N PHE A 429 -9.26 -4.33 8.84
CA PHE A 429 -9.39 -3.37 7.74
C PHE A 429 -9.70 -1.98 8.32
N LEU A 430 -9.21 -0.93 7.65
CA LEU A 430 -9.38 0.45 8.09
C LEU A 430 -9.59 1.37 6.88
N PRO A 431 -10.84 1.62 6.46
CA PRO A 431 -11.11 2.52 5.35
C PRO A 431 -10.83 3.97 5.75
N TRP A 432 -10.26 4.72 4.81
CA TRP A 432 -9.98 6.14 5.01
C TRP A 432 -11.25 6.96 5.17
N ASN A 433 -12.28 6.69 4.35
CA ASN A 433 -13.59 7.33 4.41
C ASN A 433 -14.70 6.28 4.61
N LEU A 434 -15.80 6.70 5.24
CA LEU A 434 -16.97 5.84 5.45
C LEU A 434 -17.90 5.80 4.23
N ASP A 435 -18.01 6.90 3.50
CA ASP A 435 -18.97 7.04 2.42
C ASP A 435 -18.44 6.51 1.07
N ALA A 436 -19.37 6.26 0.16
CA ALA A 436 -19.10 5.76 -1.17
C ALA A 436 -18.84 6.86 -2.21
N SER A 437 -18.61 8.10 -1.82
CA SER A 437 -18.42 9.21 -2.75
C SER A 437 -17.13 9.07 -3.55
N GLU A 438 -16.09 8.58 -2.91
CA GLU A 438 -14.78 8.35 -3.52
C GLU A 438 -14.53 6.85 -3.75
N TYR A 439 -14.93 6.00 -2.78
CA TYR A 439 -14.73 4.55 -2.80
C TYR A 439 -16.06 3.83 -2.96
N THR A 440 -16.49 3.66 -4.20
CA THR A 440 -17.86 3.32 -4.61
C THR A 440 -18.40 1.99 -4.10
N CYS A 441 -17.53 1.10 -3.59
CA CYS A 441 -17.96 -0.18 -3.01
C CYS A 441 -18.41 -0.05 -1.55
N ASN A 442 -17.99 0.99 -0.80
CA ASN A 442 -18.32 1.20 0.62
C ASN A 442 -19.74 1.77 0.81
N THR A 443 -20.74 1.16 0.17
CA THR A 443 -22.14 1.58 0.29
C THR A 443 -22.67 1.31 1.69
N ASP A 444 -23.76 2.00 2.07
CA ASP A 444 -24.50 1.74 3.32
C ASP A 444 -24.88 0.27 3.49
N ASN A 445 -25.29 -0.38 2.39
CA ASN A 445 -25.66 -1.79 2.41
C ASN A 445 -24.44 -2.69 2.64
N TYR A 446 -23.31 -2.37 2.05
CA TYR A 446 -22.08 -3.12 2.25
C TYR A 446 -21.59 -2.99 3.71
N TRP A 447 -21.62 -1.78 4.29
CA TRP A 447 -21.34 -1.59 5.69
C TRP A 447 -22.25 -2.41 6.62
N LYS A 448 -23.58 -2.41 6.36
CA LYS A 448 -24.55 -3.23 7.13
C LYS A 448 -24.22 -4.72 7.01
N GLN A 449 -23.84 -5.18 5.83
CA GLN A 449 -23.43 -6.57 5.59
C GLN A 449 -22.16 -6.90 6.39
N LEU A 450 -21.10 -6.09 6.28
CA LEU A 450 -19.84 -6.28 6.98
C LEU A 450 -20.04 -6.32 8.50
N MET A 451 -20.70 -5.30 9.06
CA MET A 451 -20.87 -5.16 10.51
C MET A 451 -21.82 -6.20 11.12
N SER A 452 -22.64 -6.89 10.31
CA SER A 452 -23.46 -8.02 10.74
C SER A 452 -22.82 -9.40 10.51
N SER A 453 -21.68 -9.44 9.80
CA SER A 453 -21.00 -10.70 9.46
C SER A 453 -20.36 -11.36 10.67
N SER A 454 -20.48 -12.70 10.78
CA SER A 454 -19.76 -13.48 11.79
C SER A 454 -18.25 -13.52 11.57
N LEU A 455 -17.78 -13.12 10.39
CA LEU A 455 -16.36 -13.03 10.03
C LEU A 455 -15.70 -11.73 10.52
N VAL A 456 -16.49 -10.77 11.01
CA VAL A 456 -16.01 -9.44 11.40
C VAL A 456 -16.19 -9.22 12.89
N TYR A 457 -15.14 -8.77 13.57
CA TYR A 457 -15.25 -8.26 14.92
C TYR A 457 -15.76 -6.82 14.89
N THR A 458 -16.82 -6.56 15.67
CA THR A 458 -17.27 -5.22 16.06
C THR A 458 -16.94 -5.00 17.52
N ARG A 459 -16.96 -3.76 18.01
CA ARG A 459 -16.66 -3.47 19.42
C ARG A 459 -17.51 -4.28 20.39
N GLU A 460 -18.79 -4.52 20.04
CA GLU A 460 -19.74 -5.29 20.85
C GLU A 460 -19.39 -6.79 20.91
N SER A 461 -18.60 -7.30 19.98
CA SER A 461 -18.18 -8.70 19.94
C SER A 461 -16.74 -8.93 20.44
N MET A 462 -16.02 -7.85 20.78
CA MET A 462 -14.67 -7.93 21.35
C MET A 462 -14.69 -8.46 22.77
N PRO A 463 -13.75 -9.35 23.16
CA PRO A 463 -13.55 -9.70 24.55
C PRO A 463 -12.91 -8.52 25.32
N SER A 464 -12.92 -8.59 26.66
CA SER A 464 -12.08 -7.70 27.45
C SER A 464 -10.62 -8.13 27.35
N LEU A 465 -9.74 -7.20 27.01
CA LEU A 465 -8.29 -7.39 26.89
C LEU A 465 -7.50 -6.63 27.98
N LYS A 466 -8.22 -6.13 28.98
CA LYS A 466 -7.69 -5.37 30.14
C LYS A 466 -7.00 -6.25 31.16
#